data_8a76c8f573cf0b7f3c436180e7856a29
#
_entry.id   8a76c8f573cf0b7f3c436180e7856a29
#
_cell.length_a   1.000
_cell.length_b   1.000
_cell.length_c   1.000
_cell.angle_alpha   90.00
_cell.angle_beta   90.00
_cell.angle_gamma   90.00
#
_symmetry.space_group_name_H-M   'P 1'
#
loop_
_entity.id
_entity.type
_entity.pdbx_description
1 polymer ?
#
loop_
_entity_poly.entity_id
_entity_poly.type
_entity_poly.pdbx_seq_one_letter_code
_entity_poly.pdbx_strand_id
1 'polypeptide(L)'
;MSQPINAALISPALDDAINAQVGREFEASLQYVSIAAWFESESLTELAAFFYRQADEERLHALKFVHYITETGGRLRIGALAAPRADFASAEEAVTAALSWEIDVTRHINAIMDIALQERDHIAGQFLQWFVAEQREEVSSMSTLRDVIRRAGPQGLLLVEDYVARRASAATAPAPEPAA
;
A
#
# COMPACT_ATOMS: atom_id res chain seq x y z
N MET A 1 10.67 42.60 17.10
CA MET A 1 10.12 41.25 17.38
C MET A 1 10.47 40.37 16.19
N SER A 2 11.46 39.49 16.35
CA SER A 2 11.84 38.54 15.28
C SER A 2 10.68 37.55 15.08
N GLN A 3 10.14 37.46 13.89
CA GLN A 3 9.22 36.37 13.53
C GLN A 3 9.97 35.05 13.75
N PRO A 4 9.31 34.00 14.29
CA PRO A 4 9.93 32.69 14.34
C PRO A 4 10.19 32.24 12.90
N ILE A 5 11.44 31.92 12.61
CA ILE A 5 11.83 31.27 11.34
C ILE A 5 11.29 29.84 11.43
N ASN A 6 10.02 29.65 11.14
CA ASN A 6 9.42 28.34 10.92
C ASN A 6 9.35 28.17 9.40
N ALA A 7 10.52 27.94 8.80
CA ALA A 7 10.59 27.61 7.38
C ALA A 7 10.12 26.16 7.22
N ALA A 8 8.85 25.97 6.86
CA ALA A 8 8.42 24.66 6.38
C ALA A 8 9.30 24.26 5.18
N LEU A 9 9.85 23.06 5.22
CA LEU A 9 10.64 22.49 4.11
C LEU A 9 9.74 21.92 3.02
N ILE A 10 8.44 21.88 3.25
CA ILE A 10 7.43 21.37 2.32
C ILE A 10 6.63 22.53 1.75
N SER A 11 6.38 22.51 0.45
CA SER A 11 5.49 23.49 -0.19
C SER A 11 4.02 23.21 0.15
N PRO A 12 3.13 24.23 0.03
CA PRO A 12 1.69 23.99 0.22
C PRO A 12 1.11 22.94 -0.74
N ALA A 13 1.58 22.88 -1.99
CA ALA A 13 1.10 21.90 -2.97
C ALA A 13 1.50 20.47 -2.60
N LEU A 14 2.75 20.26 -2.17
CA LEU A 14 3.22 18.96 -1.68
C LEU A 14 2.54 18.58 -0.35
N ASP A 15 2.36 19.53 0.58
CA ASP A 15 1.67 19.28 1.84
C ASP A 15 0.22 18.82 1.60
N ASP A 16 -0.51 19.46 0.70
CA ASP A 16 -1.87 19.06 0.33
C ASP A 16 -1.90 17.69 -0.35
N ALA A 17 -1.02 17.43 -1.31
CA ALA A 17 -0.97 16.18 -2.04
C ALA A 17 -0.58 15.00 -1.14
N ILE A 18 0.40 15.18 -0.26
CA ILE A 18 0.84 14.14 0.68
C ILE A 18 -0.23 13.89 1.76
N ASN A 19 -0.92 14.92 2.26
CA ASN A 19 -2.07 14.73 3.16
C ASN A 19 -3.20 13.91 2.51
N ALA A 20 -3.48 14.14 1.23
CA ALA A 20 -4.44 13.33 0.48
C ALA A 20 -3.97 11.87 0.37
N GLN A 21 -2.66 11.65 0.17
CA GLN A 21 -2.08 10.30 0.11
C GLN A 21 -2.16 9.56 1.45
N VAL A 22 -1.94 10.22 2.58
CA VAL A 22 -2.16 9.63 3.92
C VAL A 22 -3.55 9.03 4.03
N GLY A 23 -4.57 9.75 3.55
CA GLY A 23 -5.95 9.25 3.55
C GLY A 23 -6.09 7.98 2.71
N ARG A 24 -5.49 7.95 1.51
CA ARG A 24 -5.55 6.79 0.60
C ARG A 24 -4.89 5.54 1.17
N GLU A 25 -3.75 5.68 1.83
CA GLU A 25 -3.07 4.54 2.47
C GLU A 25 -3.92 3.97 3.63
N PHE A 26 -4.56 4.82 4.43
CA PHE A 26 -5.50 4.35 5.45
C PHE A 26 -6.75 3.71 4.83
N GLU A 27 -7.26 4.22 3.72
CA GLU A 27 -8.37 3.59 2.98
C GLU A 27 -7.95 2.22 2.43
N ALA A 28 -6.74 2.08 1.88
CA ALA A 28 -6.17 0.81 1.44
C ALA A 28 -6.08 -0.19 2.60
N SER A 29 -5.52 0.23 3.73
CA SER A 29 -5.44 -0.60 4.94
C SER A 29 -6.81 -1.13 5.36
N LEU A 30 -7.83 -0.26 5.45
CA LEU A 30 -9.19 -0.66 5.82
C LEU A 30 -9.83 -1.56 4.76
N GLN A 31 -9.61 -1.30 3.48
CA GLN A 31 -10.08 -2.12 2.38
C GLN A 31 -9.47 -3.53 2.44
N TYR A 32 -8.18 -3.64 2.77
CA TYR A 32 -7.50 -4.94 2.88
C TYR A 32 -7.94 -5.71 4.12
N VAL A 33 -8.24 -5.05 5.24
CA VAL A 33 -8.94 -5.70 6.37
C VAL A 33 -10.28 -6.28 5.93
N SER A 34 -11.06 -5.53 5.13
CA SER A 34 -12.36 -5.99 4.63
C SER A 34 -12.23 -7.18 3.68
N ILE A 35 -11.25 -7.18 2.78
CA ILE A 35 -10.95 -8.31 1.88
C ILE A 35 -10.51 -9.53 2.70
N ALA A 36 -9.64 -9.34 3.70
CA ALA A 36 -9.19 -10.42 4.57
C ALA A 36 -10.36 -11.09 5.31
N ALA A 37 -11.24 -10.29 5.92
CA ALA A 37 -12.43 -10.80 6.61
C ALA A 37 -13.38 -11.54 5.65
N TRP A 38 -13.51 -11.08 4.41
CA TRP A 38 -14.28 -11.80 3.38
C TRP A 38 -13.63 -13.15 3.06
N PHE A 39 -12.30 -13.23 2.89
CA PHE A 39 -11.59 -14.50 2.68
C PHE A 39 -11.74 -15.46 3.87
N GLU A 40 -11.73 -14.95 5.10
CA GLU A 40 -12.02 -15.79 6.29
C GLU A 40 -13.42 -16.40 6.22
N SER A 41 -14.42 -15.62 5.82
CA SER A 41 -15.80 -16.13 5.68
C SER A 41 -15.93 -17.21 4.61
N GLU A 42 -15.06 -17.20 3.60
CA GLU A 42 -14.96 -18.22 2.56
C GLU A 42 -14.03 -19.40 2.95
N SER A 43 -13.51 -19.42 4.19
CA SER A 43 -12.55 -20.44 4.66
C SER A 43 -11.22 -20.48 3.89
N LEU A 44 -10.78 -19.34 3.35
CA LEU A 44 -9.52 -19.15 2.63
C LEU A 44 -8.51 -18.41 3.53
N THR A 45 -8.00 -19.12 4.52
CA THR A 45 -7.27 -18.54 5.67
C THR A 45 -5.90 -17.99 5.32
N GLU A 46 -5.21 -18.55 4.33
CA GLU A 46 -3.90 -18.07 3.91
C GLU A 46 -4.03 -16.79 3.06
N LEU A 47 -5.07 -16.70 2.22
CA LEU A 47 -5.42 -15.48 1.53
C LEU A 47 -5.84 -14.38 2.52
N ALA A 48 -6.62 -14.72 3.54
CA ALA A 48 -6.97 -13.80 4.60
C ALA A 48 -5.71 -13.27 5.32
N ALA A 49 -4.80 -14.17 5.73
CA ALA A 49 -3.55 -13.80 6.37
C ALA A 49 -2.66 -12.93 5.47
N PHE A 50 -2.64 -13.19 4.16
CA PHE A 50 -1.96 -12.33 3.19
C PHE A 50 -2.52 -10.91 3.23
N PHE A 51 -3.84 -10.73 3.15
CA PHE A 51 -4.45 -9.41 3.14
C PHE A 51 -4.38 -8.69 4.48
N TYR A 52 -4.37 -9.39 5.62
CA TYR A 52 -4.09 -8.75 6.90
C TYR A 52 -2.67 -8.17 6.97
N ARG A 53 -1.67 -8.88 6.43
CA ARG A 53 -0.30 -8.34 6.33
C ARG A 53 -0.25 -7.10 5.43
N GLN A 54 -0.90 -7.16 4.27
CA GLN A 54 -1.00 -6.00 3.38
C GLN A 54 -1.68 -4.81 4.07
N ALA A 55 -2.73 -5.04 4.85
CA ALA A 55 -3.38 -3.98 5.63
C ALA A 55 -2.42 -3.32 6.63
N ASP A 56 -1.56 -4.10 7.28
CA ASP A 56 -0.52 -3.58 8.18
C ASP A 56 0.55 -2.79 7.42
N GLU A 57 0.96 -3.24 6.24
CA GLU A 57 1.91 -2.56 5.36
C GLU A 57 1.36 -1.20 4.92
N GLU A 58 0.11 -1.12 4.45
CA GLU A 58 -0.54 0.14 4.09
C GLU A 58 -0.64 1.13 5.26
N ARG A 59 -0.93 0.61 6.45
CA ARG A 59 -0.91 1.44 7.66
C ARG A 59 0.47 2.02 7.93
N LEU A 60 1.53 1.26 7.70
CA LEU A 60 2.91 1.75 7.84
C LEU A 60 3.26 2.77 6.75
N HIS A 61 2.75 2.60 5.51
CA HIS A 61 2.87 3.57 4.43
C HIS A 61 2.24 4.91 4.83
N ALA A 62 1.01 4.90 5.34
CA ALA A 62 0.35 6.09 5.86
C ALA A 62 1.20 6.79 6.92
N LEU A 63 1.75 6.04 7.88
CA LEU A 63 2.57 6.59 8.96
C LEU A 63 3.89 7.18 8.46
N LYS A 64 4.52 6.62 7.41
CA LYS A 64 5.70 7.22 6.77
C LYS A 64 5.38 8.62 6.22
N PHE A 65 4.25 8.78 5.53
CA PHE A 65 3.80 10.09 5.06
C PHE A 65 3.49 11.05 6.22
N VAL A 66 2.85 10.58 7.29
CA VAL A 66 2.58 11.38 8.49
C VAL A 66 3.88 11.91 9.09
N HIS A 67 4.90 11.05 9.25
CA HIS A 67 6.20 11.47 9.76
C HIS A 67 6.87 12.49 8.85
N TYR A 68 6.87 12.24 7.53
CA TYR A 68 7.42 13.18 6.57
C TYR A 68 6.77 14.58 6.69
N ILE A 69 5.42 14.66 6.72
CA ILE A 69 4.70 15.93 6.91
C ILE A 69 5.19 16.67 8.17
N THR A 70 5.26 15.94 9.30
CA THR A 70 5.63 16.57 10.58
C THR A 70 7.09 16.99 10.63
N GLU A 71 8.00 16.21 10.08
CA GLU A 71 9.44 16.49 10.02
C GLU A 71 9.76 17.66 9.09
N THR A 72 8.99 17.84 8.02
CA THR A 72 9.16 18.95 7.08
C THR A 72 8.41 20.23 7.48
N GLY A 73 7.75 20.24 8.65
CA GLY A 73 7.04 21.41 9.17
C GLY A 73 5.66 21.61 8.56
N GLY A 74 5.13 20.63 7.86
CA GLY A 74 3.75 20.58 7.40
C GLY A 74 2.76 20.28 8.51
N ARG A 75 1.48 20.22 8.19
CA ARG A 75 0.40 19.92 9.13
C ARG A 75 -0.44 18.76 8.64
N LEU A 76 -0.53 17.70 9.46
CA LEU A 76 -1.40 16.57 9.17
C LEU A 76 -2.88 16.98 9.13
N ARG A 77 -3.57 16.57 8.07
CA ARG A 77 -5.01 16.77 7.85
C ARG A 77 -5.58 15.49 7.22
N ILE A 78 -6.10 14.60 8.04
CA ILE A 78 -6.80 13.40 7.55
C ILE A 78 -8.26 13.81 7.31
N GLY A 79 -8.72 13.67 6.08
CA GLY A 79 -10.10 13.90 5.67
C GLY A 79 -11.03 12.74 6.06
N ALA A 80 -12.27 12.78 5.54
CA ALA A 80 -13.18 11.63 5.64
C ALA A 80 -12.63 10.49 4.79
N LEU A 81 -12.63 9.27 5.34
CA LEU A 81 -12.23 8.06 4.63
C LEU A 81 -13.49 7.37 4.05
N ALA A 82 -13.34 6.80 2.85
CA ALA A 82 -14.42 6.04 2.24
C ALA A 82 -14.65 4.71 2.98
N ALA A 83 -15.92 4.29 3.03
CA ALA A 83 -16.24 2.97 3.57
C ALA A 83 -15.67 1.87 2.67
N PRO A 84 -14.97 0.86 3.23
CA PRO A 84 -14.44 -0.23 2.43
C PRO A 84 -15.58 -1.08 1.84
N ARG A 85 -15.33 -1.64 0.66
CA ARG A 85 -16.22 -2.64 0.07
C ARG A 85 -16.09 -3.95 0.84
N ALA A 86 -17.22 -4.54 1.24
CA ALA A 86 -17.26 -5.74 2.08
C ALA A 86 -17.57 -7.04 1.31
N ASP A 87 -18.27 -6.95 0.18
CA ASP A 87 -18.78 -8.13 -0.53
C ASP A 87 -18.11 -8.29 -1.89
N PHE A 88 -17.71 -9.53 -2.19
CA PHE A 88 -17.09 -9.92 -3.46
C PHE A 88 -17.75 -11.21 -3.98
N ALA A 89 -17.95 -11.29 -5.30
CA ALA A 89 -18.56 -12.46 -5.92
C ALA A 89 -17.57 -13.64 -6.06
N SER A 90 -16.26 -13.39 -5.95
CA SER A 90 -15.21 -14.42 -6.06
C SER A 90 -13.88 -13.94 -5.53
N ALA A 91 -12.96 -14.87 -5.25
CA ALA A 91 -11.58 -14.58 -4.91
C ALA A 91 -10.87 -13.75 -5.99
N GLU A 92 -11.13 -14.03 -7.27
CA GLU A 92 -10.56 -13.26 -8.38
C GLU A 92 -11.04 -11.81 -8.37
N GLU A 93 -12.33 -11.57 -8.06
CA GLU A 93 -12.87 -10.21 -7.96
C GLU A 93 -12.26 -9.45 -6.80
N ALA A 94 -12.12 -10.07 -5.62
CA ALA A 94 -11.51 -9.45 -4.45
C ALA A 94 -10.06 -9.00 -4.73
N VAL A 95 -9.24 -9.87 -5.32
CA VAL A 95 -7.85 -9.54 -5.67
C VAL A 95 -7.77 -8.57 -6.86
N THR A 96 -8.71 -8.62 -7.79
CA THR A 96 -8.78 -7.62 -8.88
C THR A 96 -9.10 -6.23 -8.34
N ALA A 97 -9.95 -6.12 -7.33
CA ALA A 97 -10.23 -4.85 -6.66
C ALA A 97 -8.97 -4.30 -5.96
N ALA A 98 -8.22 -5.17 -5.26
CA ALA A 98 -6.94 -4.81 -4.66
C ALA A 98 -5.92 -4.34 -5.71
N LEU A 99 -5.73 -5.08 -6.80
CA LEU A 99 -4.84 -4.68 -7.90
C LEU A 99 -5.22 -3.33 -8.50
N SER A 100 -6.53 -3.08 -8.69
CA SER A 100 -7.00 -1.80 -9.22
C SER A 100 -6.66 -0.65 -8.27
N TRP A 101 -6.74 -0.90 -6.96
CA TRP A 101 -6.35 0.06 -5.93
C TRP A 101 -4.86 0.39 -6.03
N GLU A 102 -3.98 -0.63 -6.11
CA GLU A 102 -2.53 -0.41 -6.23
C GLU A 102 -2.14 0.38 -7.48
N ILE A 103 -2.83 0.11 -8.61
CA ILE A 103 -2.62 0.89 -9.83
C ILE A 103 -3.01 2.37 -9.63
N ASP A 104 -4.08 2.63 -8.89
CA ASP A 104 -4.52 4.00 -8.60
C ASP A 104 -3.59 4.69 -7.59
N VAL A 105 -3.12 4.00 -6.55
CA VAL A 105 -2.09 4.50 -5.63
C VAL A 105 -0.80 4.84 -6.39
N THR A 106 -0.36 3.97 -7.29
CA THR A 106 0.82 4.22 -8.15
C THR A 106 0.68 5.52 -8.94
N ARG A 107 -0.51 5.80 -9.51
CA ARG A 107 -0.77 7.05 -10.24
C ARG A 107 -0.66 8.27 -9.34
N HIS A 108 -1.16 8.17 -8.10
CA HIS A 108 -1.09 9.27 -7.14
C HIS A 108 0.34 9.51 -6.66
N ILE A 109 1.11 8.46 -6.37
CA ILE A 109 2.54 8.57 -6.02
C ILE A 109 3.32 9.26 -7.16
N ASN A 110 3.08 8.88 -8.41
CA ASN A 110 3.70 9.52 -9.56
C ASN A 110 3.29 11.01 -9.66
N ALA A 111 2.02 11.34 -9.42
CA ALA A 111 1.58 12.74 -9.44
C ALA A 111 2.25 13.58 -8.34
N ILE A 112 2.44 13.03 -7.13
CA ILE A 112 3.18 13.70 -6.05
C ILE A 112 4.65 13.88 -6.43
N MET A 113 5.26 12.87 -7.04
CA MET A 113 6.63 12.95 -7.55
C MET A 113 6.77 14.04 -8.62
N ASP A 114 5.79 14.18 -9.53
CA ASP A 114 5.79 15.23 -10.54
C ASP A 114 5.77 16.63 -9.93
N ILE A 115 5.00 16.85 -8.84
CA ILE A 115 5.02 18.10 -8.08
C ILE A 115 6.43 18.35 -7.50
N ALA A 116 7.02 17.36 -6.84
CA ALA A 116 8.36 17.48 -6.26
C ALA A 116 9.42 17.84 -7.33
N LEU A 117 9.34 17.23 -8.52
CA LEU A 117 10.25 17.52 -9.64
C LEU A 117 10.04 18.93 -10.20
N GLN A 118 8.80 19.36 -10.36
CA GLN A 118 8.47 20.72 -10.87
C GLN A 118 8.97 21.80 -9.91
N GLU A 119 8.85 21.56 -8.61
CA GLU A 119 9.32 22.49 -7.58
C GLU A 119 10.82 22.35 -7.27
N ARG A 120 11.49 21.34 -7.87
CA ARG A 120 12.89 20.99 -7.59
C ARG A 120 13.13 20.68 -6.12
N ASP A 121 12.13 20.09 -5.47
CA ASP A 121 12.22 19.63 -4.09
C ASP A 121 12.91 18.26 -4.05
N HIS A 122 14.22 18.28 -3.87
CA HIS A 122 15.05 17.08 -3.83
C HIS A 122 14.81 16.24 -2.56
N ILE A 123 14.34 16.87 -1.45
CA ILE A 123 14.03 16.17 -0.19
C ILE A 123 12.77 15.32 -0.42
N ALA A 124 11.71 15.92 -0.96
CA ALA A 124 10.49 15.21 -1.32
C ALA A 124 10.77 14.12 -2.37
N GLY A 125 11.55 14.44 -3.40
CA GLY A 125 11.92 13.48 -4.43
C GLY A 125 12.66 12.25 -3.87
N GLN A 126 13.61 12.44 -2.96
CA GLN A 126 14.33 11.35 -2.31
C GLN A 126 13.40 10.49 -1.44
N PHE A 127 12.52 11.11 -0.67
CA PHE A 127 11.52 10.42 0.14
C PHE A 127 10.57 9.57 -0.72
N LEU A 128 10.06 10.13 -1.81
CA LEU A 128 9.10 9.47 -2.70
C LEU A 128 9.71 8.33 -3.52
N GLN A 129 11.03 8.30 -3.75
CA GLN A 129 11.68 7.22 -4.49
C GLN A 129 11.44 5.84 -3.86
N TRP A 130 11.37 5.78 -2.53
CA TRP A 130 11.05 4.54 -1.83
C TRP A 130 9.64 4.05 -2.21
N PHE A 131 8.64 4.95 -2.20
CA PHE A 131 7.27 4.61 -2.59
C PHE A 131 7.14 4.21 -4.06
N VAL A 132 7.90 4.83 -4.96
CA VAL A 132 7.94 4.42 -6.38
C VAL A 132 8.46 2.99 -6.53
N ALA A 133 9.47 2.61 -5.76
CA ALA A 133 9.99 1.25 -5.76
C ALA A 133 8.98 0.25 -5.17
N GLU A 134 8.35 0.61 -4.05
CA GLU A 134 7.33 -0.19 -3.36
C GLU A 134 6.13 -0.46 -4.25
N GLN A 135 5.58 0.57 -4.89
CA GLN A 135 4.43 0.43 -5.79
C GLN A 135 4.67 -0.54 -6.96
N ARG A 136 5.90 -0.64 -7.45
CA ARG A 136 6.25 -1.67 -8.44
C ARG A 136 6.08 -3.08 -7.86
N GLU A 137 6.44 -3.29 -6.60
CA GLU A 137 6.34 -4.58 -5.92
C GLU A 137 4.89 -4.92 -5.58
N GLU A 138 4.12 -3.93 -5.11
CA GLU A 138 2.70 -4.10 -4.80
C GLU A 138 1.87 -4.48 -6.04
N VAL A 139 2.00 -3.73 -7.13
CA VAL A 139 1.30 -4.04 -8.39
C VAL A 139 1.72 -5.41 -8.92
N SER A 140 3.01 -5.76 -8.85
CA SER A 140 3.51 -7.07 -9.30
C SER A 140 2.96 -8.22 -8.44
N SER A 141 2.93 -8.04 -7.12
CA SER A 141 2.41 -9.02 -6.15
C SER A 141 0.93 -9.29 -6.37
N MET A 142 0.11 -8.23 -6.42
CA MET A 142 -1.33 -8.35 -6.64
C MET A 142 -1.66 -8.91 -8.03
N SER A 143 -0.93 -8.49 -9.07
CA SER A 143 -1.09 -9.03 -10.43
C SER A 143 -0.77 -10.52 -10.49
N THR A 144 0.32 -10.94 -9.85
CA THR A 144 0.71 -12.36 -9.77
C THR A 144 -0.35 -13.18 -9.04
N LEU A 145 -0.82 -12.71 -7.88
CA LEU A 145 -1.83 -13.40 -7.09
C LEU A 145 -3.13 -13.56 -7.85
N ARG A 146 -3.63 -12.49 -8.52
CA ARG A 146 -4.81 -12.54 -9.38
C ARG A 146 -4.64 -13.59 -10.48
N ASP A 147 -3.50 -13.62 -11.15
CA ASP A 147 -3.24 -14.55 -12.26
C ASP A 147 -3.16 -16.00 -11.78
N VAL A 148 -2.63 -16.26 -10.59
CA VAL A 148 -2.62 -17.59 -9.95
C VAL A 148 -4.05 -18.02 -9.65
N ILE A 149 -4.87 -17.18 -9.03
CA ILE A 149 -6.27 -17.46 -8.72
C ILE A 149 -7.06 -17.75 -10.01
N ARG A 150 -6.91 -16.91 -11.03
CA ARG A 150 -7.60 -17.07 -12.31
C ARG A 150 -7.24 -18.40 -12.99
N ARG A 151 -5.97 -18.80 -12.97
CA ARG A 151 -5.52 -20.10 -13.54
C ARG A 151 -6.00 -21.29 -12.76
N ALA A 152 -6.06 -21.19 -11.43
CA ALA A 152 -6.55 -22.26 -10.57
C ALA A 152 -8.06 -22.47 -10.72
N GLY A 153 -8.80 -21.40 -11.00
CA GLY A 153 -10.26 -21.39 -11.05
C GLY A 153 -10.90 -21.64 -9.66
N PRO A 154 -12.23 -21.59 -9.56
CA PRO A 154 -12.91 -21.73 -8.28
C PRO A 154 -12.64 -23.06 -7.56
N GLN A 155 -12.39 -24.14 -8.31
CA GLN A 155 -12.14 -25.47 -7.76
C GLN A 155 -10.69 -25.67 -7.30
N GLY A 156 -9.78 -24.80 -7.72
CA GLY A 156 -8.35 -24.87 -7.39
C GLY A 156 -7.92 -23.94 -6.26
N LEU A 157 -8.84 -23.31 -5.52
CA LEU A 157 -8.50 -22.33 -4.50
C LEU A 157 -7.67 -22.91 -3.34
N LEU A 158 -7.83 -24.18 -3.00
CA LEU A 158 -6.96 -24.86 -2.02
C LEU A 158 -5.49 -24.93 -2.47
N LEU A 159 -5.22 -25.01 -3.78
CA LEU A 159 -3.86 -24.94 -4.32
C LEU A 159 -3.31 -23.51 -4.24
N VAL A 160 -4.17 -22.50 -4.33
CA VAL A 160 -3.80 -21.11 -4.13
C VAL A 160 -3.42 -20.87 -2.67
N GLU A 161 -4.18 -21.40 -1.71
CA GLU A 161 -3.85 -21.35 -0.28
C GLU A 161 -2.45 -21.91 -0.01
N ASP A 162 -2.15 -23.11 -0.52
CA ASP A 162 -0.83 -23.74 -0.38
C ASP A 162 0.28 -22.91 -1.08
N TYR A 163 0.00 -22.30 -2.21
CA TYR A 163 0.93 -21.38 -2.88
C TYR A 163 1.24 -20.14 -2.03
N VAL A 164 0.22 -19.51 -1.43
CA VAL A 164 0.37 -18.33 -0.58
C VAL A 164 1.14 -18.66 0.69
N ALA A 165 0.80 -19.77 1.36
CA ALA A 165 1.49 -20.25 2.56
C ALA A 165 2.99 -20.47 2.32
N ARG A 166 3.36 -21.11 1.21
CA ARG A 166 4.78 -21.33 0.84
C ARG A 166 5.52 -20.03 0.59
N ARG A 167 4.91 -19.05 -0.04
CA ARG A 167 5.54 -17.74 -0.27
C ARG A 167 5.76 -16.98 1.03
N ALA A 168 4.78 -17.00 1.93
CA ALA A 168 4.91 -16.37 3.24
C ALA A 168 6.08 -17.00 4.05
N SER A 169 6.17 -18.33 4.05
CA SER A 169 7.27 -19.05 4.72
C SER A 169 8.64 -18.73 4.12
N ALA A 170 8.74 -18.57 2.80
CA ALA A 170 9.98 -18.22 2.12
C ALA A 170 10.44 -16.78 2.44
N ALA A 171 9.49 -15.85 2.61
CA ALA A 171 9.80 -14.45 2.97
C ALA A 171 10.30 -14.30 4.42
N THR A 172 9.90 -15.22 5.32
CA THR A 172 10.33 -15.22 6.73
C THR A 172 11.58 -16.08 6.99
N ALA A 173 12.06 -16.83 6.00
CA ALA A 173 13.26 -17.66 6.14
C ALA A 173 14.51 -16.77 6.30
N PRO A 174 15.41 -17.07 7.25
CA PRO A 174 16.68 -16.36 7.38
C PRO A 174 17.49 -16.49 6.07
N ALA A 175 18.15 -15.40 5.66
CA ALA A 175 19.03 -15.42 4.50
C ALA A 175 20.08 -16.53 4.67
N PRO A 176 20.44 -17.30 3.61
CA PRO A 176 21.49 -18.29 3.70
C PRO A 176 22.79 -17.63 4.13
N GLU A 177 23.48 -18.21 5.13
CA GLU A 177 24.80 -17.72 5.52
C GLU A 177 25.74 -17.77 4.29
N PRO A 178 26.56 -16.72 4.07
CA PRO A 178 27.54 -16.75 3.01
C PRO A 178 28.47 -17.97 3.23
N ALA A 179 28.66 -18.76 2.19
CA ALA A 179 29.59 -19.89 2.21
C ALA A 179 30.99 -19.41 2.61
N ALA A 180 31.56 -20.03 3.66
CA ALA A 180 32.89 -19.74 4.18
C ALA A 180 33.99 -20.07 3.15
#